data_97849dff46266032de45bb050d7dd65b
#
_entry.id   97849dff46266032de45bb050d7dd65b
#
_cell.length_a   1.000
_cell.length_b   1.000
_cell.length_c   1.000
_cell.angle_alpha   90.00
_cell.angle_beta   90.00
_cell.angle_gamma   90.00
#
_symmetry.space_group_name_H-M   'P 1'
#
loop_
_entity.id
_entity.type
_entity.pdbx_description
1 polymer ?
#
loop_
_entity_poly.entity_id
_entity_poly.type
_entity_poly.pdbx_seq_one_letter_code
_entity_poly.pdbx_strand_id
1 'polypeptide(L)'
;MKYENTLIMFRKQNEYEFKDITDKVNFIDIDNNSYFIVFSNDTSIHAQLKNVKILKFREELNLENKILLYKDIIKKDIIKIEVFEDNKNFCQYKVYCKNGYRFICFPNDIEFYNFTERDKNLIGYWASCACESELDTVASMMCSQYDSLEVNPSSVLYFYINKQNEKNKIKSSIICPFSFNNSQLKAINSALQNKISIIKGPPGTGKTQTILNIISNLIIQGKSIAVISANNTAIENIENKLKNNGYETLYASLGNGDRKAEFFKKITESNLFHDTNITEVPLEKLKFLSKLFESENKSKILKEEIEAIKLEQQYYEKFNRQLLIDVDKYKFKNSQSLINYVTKYQEDTKERKFTFFLWLKLILKYGFKKSLIKVKDRDKVLTSLEYKYYTLKSNELSRELDILQHSLKDARLDDLKSEYNDLSKKQLDYYINTYIDFTLNFTQKDYKKRFSEFIKRYPIITSTAISFMTSIKSEYMFDYVIIDESSQATIPLTIPLLNKCKNIVIVGDDKQLPPIEKFNTECQ
;
A
#
# COMPACT_ATOMS: atom_id res chain seq x y z
N MET A 1 -14.69 -46.93 1.25
CA MET A 1 -14.08 -46.71 -0.09
C MET A 1 -12.68 -47.30 -0.11
N LYS A 2 -12.26 -47.95 -1.22
CA LYS A 2 -10.97 -48.69 -1.25
C LYS A 2 -9.73 -47.78 -1.22
N TYR A 3 -9.88 -46.46 -1.48
CA TYR A 3 -8.79 -45.46 -1.57
C TYR A 3 -9.04 -44.20 -0.76
N GLU A 4 -9.60 -44.33 0.47
CA GLU A 4 -10.00 -43.17 1.31
C GLU A 4 -8.85 -42.19 1.64
N ASN A 5 -7.62 -42.70 1.70
CA ASN A 5 -6.42 -41.91 2.01
C ASN A 5 -5.50 -41.75 0.82
N THR A 6 -6.04 -41.81 -0.39
CA THR A 6 -5.23 -41.76 -1.61
C THR A 6 -5.89 -40.86 -2.64
N LEU A 7 -5.11 -40.04 -3.34
CA LEU A 7 -5.53 -39.27 -4.51
C LEU A 7 -4.89 -39.86 -5.75
N ILE A 8 -5.71 -40.37 -6.66
CA ILE A 8 -5.28 -40.96 -7.92
C ILE A 8 -5.59 -39.96 -9.03
N MET A 9 -4.54 -39.48 -9.69
CA MET A 9 -4.65 -38.50 -10.75
C MET A 9 -4.15 -39.09 -12.07
N PHE A 10 -4.89 -38.82 -13.13
CA PHE A 10 -4.59 -39.29 -14.49
C PHE A 10 -4.69 -38.17 -15.51
N ARG A 11 -3.79 -38.17 -16.51
CA ARG A 11 -3.89 -37.33 -17.71
C ARG A 11 -3.79 -38.17 -18.97
N LYS A 12 -4.52 -37.81 -19.97
CA LYS A 12 -4.39 -38.44 -21.29
C LYS A 12 -3.08 -38.03 -21.97
N GLN A 13 -2.65 -38.82 -22.95
CA GLN A 13 -1.32 -38.68 -23.58
C GLN A 13 -1.05 -37.28 -24.20
N ASN A 14 -2.10 -36.55 -24.58
CA ASN A 14 -2.02 -35.21 -25.18
C ASN A 14 -2.60 -34.10 -24.30
N GLU A 15 -2.92 -34.40 -23.04
CA GLU A 15 -3.41 -33.41 -22.07
C GLU A 15 -2.27 -33.00 -21.14
N TYR A 16 -2.24 -31.71 -20.76
CA TYR A 16 -1.27 -31.18 -19.79
C TYR A 16 -1.75 -31.29 -18.35
N GLU A 17 -3.07 -31.31 -18.13
CA GLU A 17 -3.69 -31.28 -16.81
C GLU A 17 -4.03 -32.69 -16.31
N PHE A 18 -3.70 -32.92 -15.04
CA PHE A 18 -4.12 -34.13 -14.33
C PHE A 18 -5.55 -33.97 -13.80
N LYS A 19 -6.38 -35.01 -13.95
CA LYS A 19 -7.74 -35.06 -13.42
C LYS A 19 -7.81 -36.08 -12.28
N ASP A 20 -8.52 -35.72 -11.21
CA ASP A 20 -8.84 -36.66 -10.12
C ASP A 20 -9.77 -37.77 -10.66
N ILE A 21 -9.31 -39.01 -10.58
CA ILE A 21 -10.07 -40.19 -10.96
C ILE A 21 -10.34 -41.13 -9.77
N THR A 22 -9.97 -40.74 -8.55
CA THR A 22 -9.99 -41.59 -7.35
C THR A 22 -11.33 -42.29 -7.15
N ASP A 23 -12.44 -41.56 -7.24
CA ASP A 23 -13.80 -42.08 -7.03
C ASP A 23 -14.25 -43.03 -8.17
N LYS A 24 -13.53 -43.04 -9.28
CA LYS A 24 -13.84 -43.87 -10.48
C LYS A 24 -13.01 -45.15 -10.55
N VAL A 25 -12.00 -45.29 -9.71
CA VAL A 25 -11.05 -46.42 -9.76
C VAL A 25 -11.50 -47.56 -8.83
N ASN A 26 -11.72 -48.74 -9.41
CA ASN A 26 -11.95 -49.96 -8.68
C ASN A 26 -10.66 -50.64 -8.25
N PHE A 27 -9.68 -50.67 -9.15
CA PHE A 27 -8.40 -51.34 -8.95
C PHE A 27 -7.31 -50.64 -9.74
N ILE A 28 -6.13 -50.51 -9.15
CA ILE A 28 -4.91 -49.99 -9.82
C ILE A 28 -3.71 -50.84 -9.35
N ASP A 29 -2.90 -51.24 -10.34
CA ASP A 29 -1.66 -51.99 -10.13
C ASP A 29 -0.59 -51.56 -11.13
N ILE A 30 0.65 -51.94 -10.87
CA ILE A 30 1.78 -51.69 -11.76
C ILE A 30 2.08 -52.98 -12.54
N ASP A 31 1.95 -52.90 -13.85
CA ASP A 31 2.27 -54.00 -14.76
C ASP A 31 3.29 -53.51 -15.82
N ASN A 32 4.42 -54.25 -15.94
CA ASN A 32 5.45 -54.02 -16.98
C ASN A 32 5.81 -52.56 -17.25
N ASN A 33 6.09 -51.75 -16.20
CA ASN A 33 6.45 -50.33 -16.29
C ASN A 33 5.29 -49.38 -16.74
N SER A 34 4.04 -49.83 -16.56
CA SER A 34 2.80 -49.03 -16.72
C SER A 34 1.85 -49.29 -15.60
N TYR A 35 0.87 -48.36 -15.40
CA TYR A 35 -0.27 -48.59 -14.51
C TYR A 35 -1.40 -49.27 -15.26
N PHE A 36 -1.91 -50.37 -14.70
CA PHE A 36 -3.16 -50.98 -15.11
C PHE A 36 -4.28 -50.48 -14.22
N ILE A 37 -5.24 -49.75 -14.77
CA ILE A 37 -6.32 -49.11 -14.04
C ILE A 37 -7.66 -49.69 -14.49
N VAL A 38 -8.41 -50.22 -13.55
CA VAL A 38 -9.79 -50.70 -13.77
C VAL A 38 -10.75 -49.71 -13.14
N PHE A 39 -11.69 -49.20 -13.90
CA PHE A 39 -12.71 -48.27 -13.48
C PHE A 39 -13.96 -48.98 -12.93
N SER A 40 -14.78 -48.22 -12.18
CA SER A 40 -16.02 -48.72 -11.60
C SER A 40 -17.10 -49.16 -12.60
N ASN A 41 -16.95 -48.81 -13.87
CA ASN A 41 -17.79 -49.26 -15.00
C ASN A 41 -17.18 -50.45 -15.76
N ASP A 42 -16.27 -51.18 -15.12
CA ASP A 42 -15.56 -52.34 -15.66
C ASP A 42 -14.69 -52.07 -16.90
N THR A 43 -14.48 -50.81 -17.29
CA THR A 43 -13.50 -50.49 -18.32
C THR A 43 -12.09 -50.45 -17.71
N SER A 44 -11.08 -50.78 -18.54
CA SER A 44 -9.69 -50.76 -18.10
C SER A 44 -8.79 -50.01 -19.07
N ILE A 45 -7.70 -49.45 -18.55
CA ILE A 45 -6.67 -48.78 -19.35
C ILE A 45 -5.27 -49.15 -18.86
N HIS A 46 -4.31 -49.19 -19.78
CA HIS A 46 -2.89 -49.18 -19.50
C HIS A 46 -2.37 -47.74 -19.66
N ALA A 47 -1.83 -47.17 -18.60
CA ALA A 47 -1.33 -45.79 -18.55
C ALA A 47 0.17 -45.76 -18.27
N GLN A 48 0.92 -44.94 -19.02
CA GLN A 48 2.35 -44.74 -18.76
C GLN A 48 2.55 -44.14 -17.35
N LEU A 49 3.63 -44.52 -16.68
CA LEU A 49 3.94 -44.03 -15.33
C LEU A 49 3.93 -42.50 -15.20
N LYS A 50 4.36 -41.78 -16.22
CA LYS A 50 4.35 -40.30 -16.27
C LYS A 50 2.95 -39.66 -16.32
N ASN A 51 1.94 -40.47 -16.69
CA ASN A 51 0.56 -40.00 -16.87
C ASN A 51 -0.35 -40.31 -15.68
N VAL A 52 0.17 -41.00 -14.64
CA VAL A 52 -0.54 -41.31 -13.42
C VAL A 52 0.27 -40.83 -12.23
N LYS A 53 -0.41 -40.22 -11.27
CA LYS A 53 0.17 -39.89 -9.95
C LYS A 53 -0.71 -40.46 -8.86
N ILE A 54 -0.09 -41.12 -7.91
CA ILE A 54 -0.74 -41.67 -6.72
C ILE A 54 -0.14 -40.97 -5.52
N LEU A 55 -0.96 -40.12 -4.88
CA LEU A 55 -0.55 -39.33 -3.73
C LEU A 55 -1.23 -39.86 -2.47
N LYS A 56 -0.53 -39.80 -1.33
CA LYS A 56 -1.06 -40.20 -0.04
C LYS A 56 -1.59 -38.99 0.71
N PHE A 57 -2.67 -39.18 1.45
CA PHE A 57 -3.18 -38.19 2.37
C PHE A 57 -2.13 -37.84 3.42
N ARG A 58 -1.93 -36.55 3.61
CA ARG A 58 -1.00 -36.02 4.63
C ARG A 58 -1.77 -35.43 5.80
N GLU A 59 -2.60 -34.42 5.53
CA GLU A 59 -3.32 -33.67 6.55
C GLU A 59 -4.57 -32.98 5.97
N GLU A 60 -5.45 -32.56 6.86
CA GLU A 60 -6.55 -31.65 6.56
C GLU A 60 -6.18 -30.26 7.08
N LEU A 61 -6.36 -29.23 6.24
CA LEU A 61 -6.02 -27.87 6.63
C LEU A 61 -7.11 -27.28 7.52
N ASN A 62 -6.70 -26.64 8.61
CA ASN A 62 -7.62 -25.85 9.44
C ASN A 62 -7.99 -24.55 8.69
N LEU A 63 -9.27 -24.41 8.35
CA LEU A 63 -9.84 -23.25 7.65
C LEU A 63 -10.52 -22.25 8.59
N GLU A 64 -10.54 -22.53 9.89
CA GLU A 64 -11.16 -21.67 10.89
C GLU A 64 -10.47 -20.30 10.95
N ASN A 65 -11.29 -19.24 11.00
CA ASN A 65 -10.80 -17.86 11.05
C ASN A 65 -9.87 -17.47 9.88
N LYS A 66 -10.13 -18.02 8.69
CA LYS A 66 -9.36 -17.71 7.49
C LYS A 66 -10.24 -17.24 6.35
N ILE A 67 -9.72 -16.26 5.58
CA ILE A 67 -10.22 -15.91 4.25
C ILE A 67 -9.38 -16.70 3.24
N LEU A 68 -10.06 -17.32 2.28
CA LEU A 68 -9.44 -18.14 1.26
C LEU A 68 -9.53 -17.45 -0.10
N LEU A 69 -8.39 -17.30 -0.77
CA LEU A 69 -8.32 -16.88 -2.17
C LEU A 69 -7.91 -18.07 -3.03
N TYR A 70 -8.68 -18.35 -4.06
CA TYR A 70 -8.32 -19.27 -5.12
C TYR A 70 -8.11 -18.48 -6.42
N LYS A 71 -6.89 -18.40 -6.89
CA LYS A 71 -6.51 -17.58 -8.07
C LYS A 71 -7.06 -16.15 -7.95
N ASP A 72 -6.73 -15.49 -6.85
CA ASP A 72 -7.12 -14.10 -6.50
C ASP A 72 -8.63 -13.86 -6.29
N ILE A 73 -9.46 -14.91 -6.27
CA ILE A 73 -10.90 -14.81 -6.03
C ILE A 73 -11.23 -15.35 -4.64
N ILE A 74 -11.97 -14.56 -3.85
CA ILE A 74 -12.45 -15.00 -2.53
C ILE A 74 -13.40 -16.19 -2.70
N LYS A 75 -13.16 -17.27 -1.97
CA LYS A 75 -13.95 -18.49 -1.96
C LYS A 75 -14.52 -18.77 -0.57
N LYS A 76 -15.83 -18.60 -0.41
CA LYS A 76 -16.57 -18.89 0.82
C LYS A 76 -17.23 -20.26 0.85
N ASP A 77 -17.35 -20.86 -0.30
CA ASP A 77 -17.97 -22.15 -0.50
C ASP A 77 -17.06 -23.33 -0.18
N ILE A 78 -15.79 -23.08 0.09
CA ILE A 78 -14.83 -24.12 0.49
C ILE A 78 -15.10 -24.50 1.96
N ILE A 79 -15.35 -25.80 2.19
CA ILE A 79 -15.62 -26.36 3.52
C ILE A 79 -14.46 -27.21 4.05
N LYS A 80 -13.65 -27.76 3.14
CA LYS A 80 -12.57 -28.68 3.49
C LYS A 80 -11.47 -28.64 2.44
N ILE A 81 -10.23 -28.73 2.86
CA ILE A 81 -9.05 -28.90 2.00
C ILE A 81 -8.22 -30.04 2.57
N GLU A 82 -8.04 -31.08 1.79
CA GLU A 82 -7.14 -32.19 2.08
C GLU A 82 -5.84 -32.04 1.29
N VAL A 83 -4.72 -32.28 1.97
CA VAL A 83 -3.37 -32.23 1.40
C VAL A 83 -2.94 -33.65 1.05
N PHE A 84 -2.52 -33.83 -0.18
CA PHE A 84 -1.97 -35.09 -0.68
C PHE A 84 -0.57 -34.87 -1.23
N GLU A 85 0.37 -35.79 -0.92
CA GLU A 85 1.75 -35.71 -1.38
C GLU A 85 2.34 -37.06 -1.77
N ASP A 86 3.38 -37.03 -2.59
CA ASP A 86 4.19 -38.20 -2.91
C ASP A 86 5.57 -38.14 -2.18
N ASN A 87 6.32 -39.22 -2.29
CA ASN A 87 7.67 -39.32 -1.71
C ASN A 87 8.70 -38.36 -2.33
N LYS A 88 8.33 -37.60 -3.39
CA LYS A 88 9.17 -36.62 -4.09
C LYS A 88 8.75 -35.18 -3.80
N ASN A 89 7.96 -34.94 -2.74
CA ASN A 89 7.43 -33.64 -2.33
C ASN A 89 6.49 -33.00 -3.39
N PHE A 90 5.89 -33.78 -4.29
CA PHE A 90 4.84 -33.28 -5.14
C PHE A 90 3.53 -33.23 -4.36
N CYS A 91 3.02 -32.03 -4.15
CA CYS A 91 1.85 -31.77 -3.31
C CYS A 91 0.66 -31.29 -4.14
N GLN A 92 -0.54 -31.77 -3.79
CA GLN A 92 -1.82 -31.34 -4.35
C GLN A 92 -2.83 -31.13 -3.25
N TYR A 93 -3.68 -30.13 -3.43
CA TYR A 93 -4.86 -29.91 -2.59
C TYR A 93 -6.10 -30.49 -3.27
N LYS A 94 -6.89 -31.26 -2.53
CA LYS A 94 -8.24 -31.66 -2.89
C LYS A 94 -9.22 -30.78 -2.12
N VAL A 95 -9.96 -29.95 -2.84
CA VAL A 95 -10.83 -28.91 -2.29
C VAL A 95 -12.28 -29.37 -2.40
N TYR A 96 -13.02 -29.20 -1.30
CA TYR A 96 -14.43 -29.56 -1.20
C TYR A 96 -15.27 -28.30 -0.98
N CYS A 97 -16.32 -28.13 -1.79
CA CYS A 97 -17.22 -27.00 -1.73
C CYS A 97 -18.59 -27.37 -1.14
N LYS A 98 -19.29 -26.40 -0.57
CA LYS A 98 -20.64 -26.57 0.04
C LYS A 98 -21.67 -27.17 -0.91
N ASN A 99 -21.58 -26.87 -2.21
CA ASN A 99 -22.47 -27.38 -3.26
C ASN A 99 -22.15 -28.83 -3.69
N GLY A 100 -21.23 -29.50 -2.99
CA GLY A 100 -20.77 -30.86 -3.33
C GLY A 100 -19.72 -30.90 -4.45
N TYR A 101 -19.37 -29.75 -5.06
CA TYR A 101 -18.31 -29.69 -6.06
C TYR A 101 -16.95 -29.96 -5.41
N ARG A 102 -16.10 -30.68 -6.14
CA ARG A 102 -14.73 -31.01 -5.72
C ARG A 102 -13.76 -30.72 -6.87
N PHE A 103 -12.60 -30.21 -6.54
CA PHE A 103 -11.54 -30.00 -7.52
C PHE A 103 -10.16 -30.19 -6.90
N ILE A 104 -9.15 -30.38 -7.74
CA ILE A 104 -7.75 -30.41 -7.32
C ILE A 104 -7.04 -29.14 -7.78
N CYS A 105 -6.10 -28.67 -6.98
CA CYS A 105 -5.27 -27.52 -7.32
C CYS A 105 -3.89 -27.61 -6.68
N PHE A 106 -2.96 -26.79 -7.13
CA PHE A 106 -1.67 -26.68 -6.48
C PHE A 106 -1.76 -25.84 -5.19
N PRO A 107 -0.88 -26.07 -4.21
CA PRO A 107 -0.81 -25.23 -3.00
C PRO A 107 -0.70 -23.74 -3.30
N ASN A 108 0.04 -23.36 -4.35
CA ASN A 108 0.23 -21.97 -4.75
C ASN A 108 -1.01 -21.32 -5.41
N ASP A 109 -2.03 -22.12 -5.74
CA ASP A 109 -3.29 -21.60 -6.29
C ASP A 109 -4.23 -21.08 -5.19
N ILE A 110 -3.98 -21.45 -3.91
CA ILE A 110 -4.79 -21.01 -2.76
C ILE A 110 -3.91 -20.26 -1.77
N GLU A 111 -4.38 -19.09 -1.39
CA GLU A 111 -3.79 -18.28 -0.34
C GLU A 111 -4.72 -18.23 0.88
N PHE A 112 -4.12 -18.24 2.07
CA PHE A 112 -4.82 -18.23 3.35
C PHE A 112 -4.49 -16.94 4.10
N TYR A 113 -5.52 -16.21 4.52
CA TYR A 113 -5.38 -14.97 5.26
C TYR A 113 -6.13 -15.05 6.59
N ASN A 114 -5.49 -14.64 7.68
CA ASN A 114 -6.12 -14.64 8.99
C ASN A 114 -7.21 -13.58 9.08
N PHE A 115 -8.40 -13.99 9.57
CA PHE A 115 -9.53 -13.10 9.80
C PHE A 115 -10.27 -13.56 11.05
N THR A 116 -9.90 -12.98 12.18
CA THR A 116 -10.31 -13.44 13.51
C THR A 116 -11.72 -12.96 13.87
N GLU A 117 -12.27 -13.51 14.94
CA GLU A 117 -13.55 -13.04 15.51
C GLU A 117 -13.51 -11.58 15.95
N ARG A 118 -12.35 -11.11 16.44
CA ARG A 118 -12.12 -9.69 16.72
C ARG A 118 -12.31 -8.82 15.47
N ASP A 119 -11.83 -9.27 14.31
CA ASP A 119 -11.91 -8.50 13.06
C ASP A 119 -13.36 -8.43 12.57
N LYS A 120 -14.13 -9.52 12.73
CA LYS A 120 -15.57 -9.55 12.44
C LYS A 120 -16.33 -8.60 13.35
N ASN A 121 -16.05 -8.62 14.66
CA ASN A 121 -16.68 -7.76 15.65
C ASN A 121 -16.38 -6.26 15.38
N LEU A 122 -15.17 -5.93 14.93
CA LEU A 122 -14.81 -4.57 14.56
C LEU A 122 -15.64 -4.08 13.35
N ILE A 123 -15.82 -4.92 12.33
CA ILE A 123 -16.68 -4.59 11.19
C ILE A 123 -18.14 -4.46 11.62
N GLY A 124 -18.63 -5.36 12.48
CA GLY A 124 -19.97 -5.28 13.05
C GLY A 124 -20.22 -3.99 13.83
N TYR A 125 -19.24 -3.53 14.59
CA TYR A 125 -19.30 -2.24 15.28
C TYR A 125 -19.44 -1.07 14.28
N TRP A 126 -18.62 -1.01 13.23
CA TRP A 126 -18.75 0.04 12.21
C TRP A 126 -20.07 -0.04 11.45
N ALA A 127 -20.58 -1.25 11.21
CA ALA A 127 -21.89 -1.45 10.61
C ALA A 127 -23.01 -0.87 11.48
N SER A 128 -22.99 -1.13 12.79
CA SER A 128 -23.96 -0.55 13.72
C SER A 128 -23.91 0.96 13.71
N CYS A 129 -22.71 1.57 13.80
CA CYS A 129 -22.53 3.02 13.70
C CYS A 129 -23.07 3.59 12.39
N ALA A 130 -22.91 2.86 11.26
CA ALA A 130 -23.41 3.30 9.96
C ALA A 130 -24.94 3.26 9.86
N CYS A 131 -25.57 2.26 10.48
CA CYS A 131 -27.02 2.04 10.44
C CYS A 131 -27.81 3.00 11.34
N GLU A 132 -27.15 3.61 12.32
CA GLU A 132 -27.79 4.54 13.27
C GLU A 132 -27.75 6.02 12.82
N SER A 133 -27.30 6.30 11.58
CA SER A 133 -27.31 7.65 11.00
C SER A 133 -28.75 8.18 10.87
N GLU A 134 -29.00 9.44 11.28
CA GLU A 134 -30.34 10.06 11.23
C GLU A 134 -30.95 10.23 9.83
N LEU A 135 -30.17 10.07 8.77
CA LEU A 135 -30.64 10.16 7.39
C LEU A 135 -31.05 8.77 6.89
N ASP A 136 -32.32 8.40 7.03
CA ASP A 136 -32.89 7.10 6.65
C ASP A 136 -32.41 6.53 5.31
N THR A 137 -32.31 7.38 4.29
CA THR A 137 -31.86 6.96 2.96
C THR A 137 -30.36 6.64 2.90
N VAL A 138 -29.51 7.42 3.56
CA VAL A 138 -28.06 7.18 3.62
C VAL A 138 -27.78 5.99 4.53
N ALA A 139 -28.44 5.89 5.68
CA ALA A 139 -28.34 4.77 6.60
C ALA A 139 -28.70 3.45 5.91
N SER A 140 -29.84 3.36 5.23
CA SER A 140 -30.25 2.13 4.54
C SER A 140 -29.26 1.71 3.43
N MET A 141 -28.69 2.66 2.69
CA MET A 141 -27.65 2.38 1.69
C MET A 141 -26.36 1.87 2.36
N MET A 142 -25.97 2.44 3.48
CA MET A 142 -24.77 2.03 4.21
C MET A 142 -24.94 0.65 4.86
N CYS A 143 -26.11 0.37 5.48
CA CYS A 143 -26.41 -0.97 6.01
C CYS A 143 -26.26 -2.03 4.91
N SER A 144 -26.88 -1.81 3.74
CA SER A 144 -26.75 -2.71 2.59
C SER A 144 -25.30 -2.91 2.12
N GLN A 145 -24.46 -1.88 2.22
CA GLN A 145 -23.04 -1.99 1.89
C GLN A 145 -22.27 -2.83 2.92
N TYR A 146 -22.58 -2.70 4.21
CA TYR A 146 -21.96 -3.50 5.27
C TYR A 146 -22.46 -4.95 5.26
N ASP A 147 -23.75 -5.19 4.98
CA ASP A 147 -24.30 -6.54 4.84
C ASP A 147 -23.62 -7.35 3.73
N SER A 148 -23.23 -6.66 2.67
CA SER A 148 -22.50 -7.24 1.53
C SER A 148 -20.97 -7.14 1.65
N LEU A 149 -20.45 -6.59 2.75
CA LEU A 149 -19.02 -6.34 2.92
C LEU A 149 -18.25 -7.65 3.15
N GLU A 150 -17.49 -8.04 2.17
CA GLU A 150 -16.52 -9.13 2.25
C GLU A 150 -15.12 -8.56 2.23
N VAL A 151 -14.38 -8.71 3.33
CA VAL A 151 -13.00 -8.20 3.40
C VAL A 151 -12.13 -8.93 2.39
N ASN A 152 -11.61 -8.17 1.44
CA ASN A 152 -10.65 -8.70 0.50
C ASN A 152 -9.23 -8.59 1.09
N PRO A 153 -8.46 -9.69 1.19
CA PRO A 153 -7.12 -9.67 1.76
C PRO A 153 -6.12 -8.75 1.02
N SER A 154 -6.35 -8.46 -0.25
CA SER A 154 -5.54 -7.51 -1.01
C SER A 154 -5.96 -6.05 -0.79
N SER A 155 -7.06 -5.80 -0.07
CA SER A 155 -7.61 -4.46 0.16
C SER A 155 -6.90 -3.72 1.27
N VAL A 156 -6.93 -2.40 1.19
CA VAL A 156 -6.48 -1.51 2.29
C VAL A 156 -7.21 -1.83 3.60
N LEU A 157 -8.49 -2.22 3.55
CA LEU A 157 -9.25 -2.57 4.76
C LEU A 157 -8.59 -3.71 5.53
N TYR A 158 -8.17 -4.77 4.85
CA TYR A 158 -7.47 -5.89 5.49
C TYR A 158 -6.17 -5.43 6.17
N PHE A 159 -5.35 -4.63 5.47
CA PHE A 159 -4.10 -4.09 6.02
C PHE A 159 -4.35 -3.14 7.21
N TYR A 160 -5.40 -2.33 7.16
CA TYR A 160 -5.78 -1.41 8.22
C TYR A 160 -6.20 -2.17 9.50
N ILE A 161 -7.07 -3.18 9.38
CA ILE A 161 -7.52 -4.02 10.50
C ILE A 161 -6.33 -4.73 11.15
N ASN A 162 -5.42 -5.26 10.34
CA ASN A 162 -4.22 -5.97 10.81
C ASN A 162 -3.06 -5.05 11.20
N LYS A 163 -3.25 -3.72 11.18
CA LYS A 163 -2.22 -2.71 11.51
C LYS A 163 -0.93 -2.87 10.69
N GLN A 164 -1.06 -3.24 9.43
CA GLN A 164 0.04 -3.44 8.50
C GLN A 164 0.07 -2.29 7.48
N ASN A 165 1.27 -1.86 7.10
CA ASN A 165 1.46 -0.94 5.99
C ASN A 165 2.66 -1.43 5.17
N GLU A 166 2.38 -1.99 4.02
CA GLU A 166 3.40 -2.50 3.10
C GLU A 166 3.88 -1.40 2.15
N LYS A 167 5.11 -1.54 1.70
CA LYS A 167 5.70 -0.65 0.72
C LYS A 167 5.55 -1.19 -0.69
N ASN A 168 5.11 -0.33 -1.59
CA ASN A 168 5.08 -0.60 -3.02
C ASN A 168 6.47 -0.42 -3.64
N LYS A 169 6.79 -1.25 -4.63
CA LYS A 169 8.00 -1.03 -5.44
C LYS A 169 7.69 -0.01 -6.53
N ILE A 170 8.31 1.15 -6.48
CA ILE A 170 8.23 2.15 -7.56
C ILE A 170 9.04 1.59 -8.74
N LYS A 171 8.37 1.39 -9.89
CA LYS A 171 8.98 0.86 -11.11
C LYS A 171 9.43 1.94 -12.09
N SER A 172 8.96 3.18 -11.95
CA SER A 172 9.18 4.28 -12.88
C SER A 172 9.74 5.51 -12.18
N SER A 173 10.36 6.40 -12.94
CA SER A 173 10.72 7.74 -12.46
C SER A 173 9.46 8.52 -12.13
N ILE A 174 9.49 9.31 -11.06
CA ILE A 174 8.39 10.19 -10.72
C ILE A 174 8.34 11.31 -11.76
N ILE A 175 7.14 11.71 -12.13
CA ILE A 175 6.86 12.88 -12.95
C ILE A 175 6.04 13.91 -12.18
N CYS A 176 6.24 15.19 -12.48
CA CYS A 176 5.45 16.29 -11.93
C CYS A 176 5.00 17.23 -13.05
N PRO A 177 3.94 16.90 -13.81
CA PRO A 177 3.41 17.76 -14.87
C PRO A 177 2.85 19.09 -14.34
N PHE A 178 2.46 19.11 -13.07
CA PHE A 178 1.95 20.28 -12.37
C PHE A 178 3.04 20.83 -11.46
N SER A 179 3.00 22.15 -11.21
CA SER A 179 3.97 22.78 -10.31
C SER A 179 4.01 22.10 -8.94
N PHE A 180 5.20 22.04 -8.37
CA PHE A 180 5.44 21.36 -7.10
C PHE A 180 6.50 22.08 -6.27
N ASN A 181 6.46 21.82 -4.98
CA ASN A 181 7.54 22.14 -4.04
C ASN A 181 8.09 20.85 -3.43
N ASN A 182 9.14 20.97 -2.65
CA ASN A 182 9.82 19.81 -2.06
C ASN A 182 8.94 19.00 -1.10
N SER A 183 8.06 19.65 -0.34
CA SER A 183 7.11 18.96 0.55
C SER A 183 6.08 18.19 -0.26
N GLN A 184 5.59 18.75 -1.35
CA GLN A 184 4.68 18.09 -2.28
C GLN A 184 5.35 16.91 -2.98
N LEU A 185 6.62 17.05 -3.44
CA LEU A 185 7.38 15.94 -4.02
C LEU A 185 7.55 14.78 -3.02
N LYS A 186 7.83 15.09 -1.75
CA LYS A 186 7.89 14.10 -0.67
C LYS A 186 6.53 13.41 -0.48
N ALA A 187 5.43 14.15 -0.53
CA ALA A 187 4.08 13.60 -0.41
C ALA A 187 3.74 12.68 -1.60
N ILE A 188 4.11 13.07 -2.83
CA ILE A 188 3.94 12.23 -4.03
C ILE A 188 4.72 10.92 -3.88
N ASN A 189 6.01 11.01 -3.51
CA ASN A 189 6.84 9.83 -3.26
C ASN A 189 6.20 8.89 -2.21
N SER A 190 5.77 9.45 -1.08
CA SER A 190 5.13 8.68 -0.02
C SER A 190 3.85 7.99 -0.50
N ALA A 191 3.00 8.69 -1.25
CA ALA A 191 1.76 8.16 -1.79
C ALA A 191 1.98 6.98 -2.75
N LEU A 192 3.06 7.02 -3.54
CA LEU A 192 3.39 5.95 -4.48
C LEU A 192 4.08 4.75 -3.81
N GLN A 193 4.80 4.99 -2.71
CA GLN A 193 5.58 3.96 -2.01
C GLN A 193 4.79 3.16 -0.98
N ASN A 194 3.70 3.70 -0.43
CA ASN A 194 2.98 3.06 0.67
C ASN A 194 1.56 2.69 0.26
N LYS A 195 1.06 1.59 0.80
CA LYS A 195 -0.36 1.19 0.63
C LYS A 195 -1.32 2.18 1.27
N ILE A 196 -0.93 2.74 2.42
CA ILE A 196 -1.72 3.74 3.16
C ILE A 196 -0.86 4.98 3.32
N SER A 197 -1.31 6.11 2.78
CA SER A 197 -0.63 7.40 2.86
C SER A 197 -1.57 8.49 3.32
N ILE A 198 -1.10 9.34 4.22
CA ILE A 198 -1.84 10.49 4.74
C ILE A 198 -1.08 11.76 4.38
N ILE A 199 -1.74 12.68 3.70
CA ILE A 199 -1.22 13.98 3.31
C ILE A 199 -1.99 15.05 4.06
N LYS A 200 -1.33 15.70 5.01
CA LYS A 200 -1.89 16.79 5.79
C LYS A 200 -1.41 18.14 5.28
N GLY A 201 -2.33 19.08 5.17
CA GLY A 201 -1.97 20.44 4.81
C GLY A 201 -3.15 21.40 4.95
N PRO A 202 -2.92 22.62 5.49
CA PRO A 202 -3.95 23.65 5.54
C PRO A 202 -4.39 24.11 4.14
N PRO A 203 -5.48 24.87 4.04
CA PRO A 203 -5.90 25.48 2.77
C PRO A 203 -4.78 26.30 2.13
N GLY A 204 -4.69 26.27 0.80
CA GLY A 204 -3.65 27.02 0.05
C GLY A 204 -2.28 26.35 -0.06
N THR A 205 -2.01 25.22 0.58
CA THR A 205 -0.71 24.51 0.51
C THR A 205 -0.51 23.69 -0.76
N GLY A 206 -1.46 23.71 -1.68
CA GLY A 206 -1.38 23.00 -2.96
C GLY A 206 -1.73 21.52 -2.88
N LYS A 207 -2.60 21.11 -1.95
CA LYS A 207 -3.11 19.73 -1.84
C LYS A 207 -3.61 19.19 -3.18
N THR A 208 -4.43 19.98 -3.89
CA THR A 208 -4.98 19.58 -5.20
C THR A 208 -3.88 19.38 -6.26
N GLN A 209 -2.83 20.22 -6.27
CA GLN A 209 -1.68 20.03 -7.18
C GLN A 209 -0.93 18.74 -6.86
N THR A 210 -0.76 18.43 -5.58
CA THR A 210 -0.18 17.16 -5.14
C THR A 210 -1.02 15.97 -5.62
N ILE A 211 -2.34 16.03 -5.47
CA ILE A 211 -3.28 15.01 -5.99
C ILE A 211 -3.11 14.82 -7.49
N LEU A 212 -3.08 15.90 -8.27
CA LEU A 212 -2.91 15.84 -9.73
C LEU A 212 -1.58 15.21 -10.14
N ASN A 213 -0.48 15.53 -9.46
CA ASN A 213 0.81 14.89 -9.70
C ASN A 213 0.80 13.40 -9.30
N ILE A 214 0.13 13.01 -8.22
CA ILE A 214 -0.07 11.60 -7.87
C ILE A 214 -0.85 10.88 -8.96
N ILE A 215 -1.99 11.44 -9.40
CA ILE A 215 -2.82 10.90 -10.50
C ILE A 215 -1.97 10.71 -11.76
N SER A 216 -1.15 11.69 -12.16
CA SER A 216 -0.30 11.61 -13.34
C SER A 216 0.68 10.43 -13.26
N ASN A 217 1.30 10.23 -12.10
CA ASN A 217 2.20 9.09 -11.87
C ASN A 217 1.46 7.75 -11.90
N LEU A 218 0.23 7.70 -11.43
CA LEU A 218 -0.58 6.48 -11.45
C LEU A 218 -1.05 6.15 -12.88
N ILE A 219 -1.38 7.17 -13.67
CA ILE A 219 -1.75 7.00 -15.09
C ILE A 219 -0.59 6.36 -15.86
N ILE A 220 0.63 6.91 -15.78
CA ILE A 220 1.79 6.34 -16.50
C ILE A 220 2.19 4.94 -16.00
N GLN A 221 1.68 4.51 -14.85
CA GLN A 221 1.83 3.14 -14.34
C GLN A 221 0.66 2.23 -14.75
N GLY A 222 -0.30 2.72 -15.53
CA GLY A 222 -1.49 1.98 -15.96
C GLY A 222 -2.43 1.63 -14.81
N LYS A 223 -2.51 2.47 -13.77
CA LYS A 223 -3.29 2.22 -12.56
C LYS A 223 -4.70 2.76 -12.68
N SER A 224 -5.67 2.02 -12.13
CA SER A 224 -7.05 2.48 -11.95
C SER A 224 -7.15 3.35 -10.70
N ILE A 225 -7.81 4.51 -10.83
CA ILE A 225 -7.84 5.55 -9.80
C ILE A 225 -9.28 5.94 -9.52
N ALA A 226 -9.67 5.98 -8.24
CA ALA A 226 -10.89 6.65 -7.83
C ALA A 226 -10.53 7.89 -6.99
N VAL A 227 -11.11 9.04 -7.33
CA VAL A 227 -10.98 10.27 -6.56
C VAL A 227 -12.33 10.55 -5.90
N ILE A 228 -12.32 10.55 -4.58
CA ILE A 228 -13.52 10.60 -3.76
C ILE A 228 -13.44 11.81 -2.83
N SER A 229 -14.56 12.49 -2.62
CA SER A 229 -14.68 13.53 -1.60
C SER A 229 -16.03 13.43 -0.89
N ALA A 230 -16.11 14.05 0.28
CA ALA A 230 -17.38 14.18 1.01
C ALA A 230 -18.38 15.07 0.29
N ASN A 231 -17.92 16.05 -0.50
CA ASN A 231 -18.78 17.02 -1.20
C ASN A 231 -18.45 17.13 -2.70
N ASN A 232 -19.43 17.60 -3.47
CA ASN A 232 -19.30 17.77 -4.92
C ASN A 232 -18.32 18.88 -5.32
N THR A 233 -18.22 19.96 -4.54
CA THR A 233 -17.36 21.12 -4.86
C THR A 233 -15.89 20.75 -4.91
N ALA A 234 -15.42 19.89 -4.00
CA ALA A 234 -14.04 19.41 -4.02
C ALA A 234 -13.77 18.55 -5.26
N ILE A 235 -14.72 17.70 -5.67
CA ILE A 235 -14.62 16.90 -6.89
C ILE A 235 -14.55 17.80 -8.12
N GLU A 236 -15.45 18.77 -8.23
CA GLU A 236 -15.48 19.75 -9.33
C GLU A 236 -14.18 20.53 -9.45
N ASN A 237 -13.54 20.85 -8.34
CA ASN A 237 -12.24 21.53 -8.31
C ASN A 237 -11.15 20.69 -8.99
N ILE A 238 -11.12 19.37 -8.73
CA ILE A 238 -10.18 18.45 -9.35
C ILE A 238 -10.49 18.26 -10.83
N GLU A 239 -11.78 18.05 -11.18
CA GLU A 239 -12.24 17.90 -12.56
C GLU A 239 -11.93 19.15 -13.40
N ASN A 240 -12.21 20.35 -12.88
CA ASN A 240 -11.90 21.62 -13.54
C ASN A 240 -10.40 21.81 -13.78
N LYS A 241 -9.55 21.41 -12.81
CA LYS A 241 -8.10 21.46 -12.99
C LYS A 241 -7.61 20.46 -14.04
N LEU A 242 -8.16 19.25 -14.08
CA LEU A 242 -7.87 18.27 -15.14
C LEU A 242 -8.29 18.83 -16.50
N LYS A 243 -9.52 19.35 -16.60
CA LYS A 243 -10.07 19.95 -17.82
C LYS A 243 -9.24 21.14 -18.33
N ASN A 244 -8.89 22.09 -17.45
CA ASN A 244 -8.09 23.27 -17.80
C ASN A 244 -6.67 22.92 -18.28
N ASN A 245 -6.20 21.71 -18.01
CA ASN A 245 -4.93 21.19 -18.50
C ASN A 245 -5.07 20.23 -19.69
N GLY A 246 -6.26 20.08 -20.26
CA GLY A 246 -6.52 19.22 -21.43
C GLY A 246 -6.75 17.75 -21.13
N TYR A 247 -6.97 17.37 -19.87
CA TYR A 247 -7.14 15.98 -19.43
C TYR A 247 -8.58 15.59 -19.12
N GLU A 248 -9.56 16.33 -19.68
CA GLU A 248 -11.00 16.05 -19.45
C GLU A 248 -11.43 14.67 -19.97
N THR A 249 -10.71 14.10 -20.92
CA THR A 249 -11.00 12.79 -21.51
C THR A 249 -10.56 11.59 -20.67
N LEU A 250 -9.85 11.84 -19.57
CA LEU A 250 -9.28 10.78 -18.72
C LEU A 250 -10.16 10.39 -17.55
N TYR A 251 -11.13 11.22 -17.18
CA TYR A 251 -11.99 10.93 -16.03
C TYR A 251 -13.44 10.70 -16.42
N ALA A 252 -14.10 9.85 -15.63
CA ALA A 252 -15.53 9.66 -15.67
C ALA A 252 -16.17 10.15 -14.38
N SER A 253 -17.03 11.17 -14.49
CA SER A 253 -17.78 11.73 -13.37
C SER A 253 -18.99 10.85 -13.06
N LEU A 254 -18.84 9.94 -12.10
CA LEU A 254 -19.86 8.97 -11.70
C LEU A 254 -20.49 9.31 -10.33
N GLY A 255 -20.67 10.58 -10.04
CA GLY A 255 -21.31 11.07 -8.82
C GLY A 255 -22.79 10.65 -8.70
N ASN A 256 -23.68 11.59 -8.36
CA ASN A 256 -25.13 11.35 -8.35
C ASN A 256 -25.67 11.04 -9.75
N GLY A 257 -26.98 10.72 -9.84
CA GLY A 257 -27.64 10.35 -11.09
C GLY A 257 -27.49 11.39 -12.20
N ASP A 258 -27.59 12.66 -11.85
CA ASP A 258 -27.53 13.79 -12.78
C ASP A 258 -26.13 13.95 -13.38
N ARG A 259 -25.09 13.95 -12.56
CA ARG A 259 -23.68 14.02 -13.01
C ARG A 259 -23.32 12.85 -13.92
N LYS A 260 -23.78 11.66 -13.56
CA LYS A 260 -23.60 10.46 -14.38
C LYS A 260 -24.28 10.58 -15.73
N ALA A 261 -25.54 11.04 -15.77
CA ALA A 261 -26.28 11.25 -17.00
C ALA A 261 -25.60 12.32 -17.89
N GLU A 262 -25.14 13.42 -17.29
CA GLU A 262 -24.41 14.47 -17.98
C GLU A 262 -23.09 13.96 -18.58
N PHE A 263 -22.33 13.17 -17.82
CA PHE A 263 -21.10 12.55 -18.32
C PHE A 263 -21.36 11.70 -19.57
N PHE A 264 -22.34 10.77 -19.52
CA PHE A 264 -22.65 9.91 -20.66
C PHE A 264 -23.22 10.68 -21.87
N LYS A 265 -23.93 11.79 -21.64
CA LYS A 265 -24.36 12.68 -22.71
C LYS A 265 -23.17 13.36 -23.39
N LYS A 266 -22.24 13.94 -22.63
CA LYS A 266 -21.04 14.63 -23.14
C LYS A 266 -20.16 13.72 -23.99
N ILE A 267 -19.90 12.48 -23.57
CA ILE A 267 -19.04 11.57 -24.34
C ILE A 267 -19.65 11.12 -25.65
N THR A 268 -20.99 11.14 -25.76
CA THR A 268 -21.69 10.82 -27.02
C THR A 268 -21.59 11.97 -28.04
N GLU A 269 -21.43 13.20 -27.58
CA GLU A 269 -21.39 14.42 -28.39
C GLU A 269 -19.95 14.83 -28.80
N SER A 270 -18.92 14.27 -28.17
CA SER A 270 -17.52 14.71 -28.39
C SER A 270 -16.77 13.83 -29.39
N ASN A 271 -16.39 14.43 -30.52
CA ASN A 271 -15.36 13.87 -31.40
C ASN A 271 -13.97 14.29 -30.86
N LEU A 272 -13.31 13.39 -30.16
CA LEU A 272 -12.01 13.67 -29.55
C LEU A 272 -10.91 13.43 -30.56
N PHE A 273 -10.27 14.52 -31.02
CA PHE A 273 -9.01 14.45 -31.78
C PHE A 273 -7.83 14.41 -30.79
N HIS A 274 -6.93 13.45 -30.98
CA HIS A 274 -5.66 13.38 -30.25
C HIS A 274 -4.52 13.68 -31.21
N ASP A 275 -3.56 14.46 -30.73
CA ASP A 275 -2.35 14.77 -31.49
C ASP A 275 -1.45 13.53 -31.51
N THR A 276 -1.21 12.97 -32.68
CA THR A 276 -0.44 11.73 -32.89
C THR A 276 1.08 11.95 -32.99
N ASN A 277 1.54 13.21 -32.91
CA ASN A 277 2.96 13.55 -33.14
C ASN A 277 3.78 13.69 -31.84
N ILE A 278 3.40 13.04 -30.74
CA ILE A 278 4.11 13.15 -29.47
C ILE A 278 5.21 12.08 -29.40
N THR A 279 6.44 12.51 -29.18
CA THR A 279 7.60 11.63 -29.06
C THR A 279 7.87 11.26 -27.59
N GLU A 280 8.40 10.05 -27.37
CA GLU A 280 8.82 9.60 -26.05
C GLU A 280 9.92 10.51 -25.47
N VAL A 281 9.82 10.81 -24.18
CA VAL A 281 10.80 11.63 -23.46
C VAL A 281 11.95 10.74 -22.96
N PRO A 282 13.22 11.23 -23.01
CA PRO A 282 14.35 10.50 -22.42
C PRO A 282 14.18 10.32 -20.91
N LEU A 283 13.84 9.11 -20.49
CA LEU A 283 13.60 8.76 -19.07
C LEU A 283 14.82 9.02 -18.18
N GLU A 284 16.03 8.93 -18.72
CA GLU A 284 17.28 9.22 -18.00
C GLU A 284 17.34 10.68 -17.52
N LYS A 285 16.85 11.63 -18.34
CA LYS A 285 16.80 13.05 -17.97
C LYS A 285 15.80 13.29 -16.83
N LEU A 286 14.62 12.67 -16.90
CA LEU A 286 13.63 12.73 -15.81
C LEU A 286 14.16 12.13 -14.50
N LYS A 287 14.86 10.99 -14.58
CA LYS A 287 15.52 10.37 -13.41
C LYS A 287 16.58 11.27 -12.80
N PHE A 288 17.40 11.90 -13.63
CA PHE A 288 18.44 12.82 -13.16
C PHE A 288 17.84 14.01 -12.42
N LEU A 289 16.84 14.69 -13.03
CA LEU A 289 16.17 15.84 -12.43
C LEU A 289 15.43 15.47 -11.13
N SER A 290 14.72 14.34 -11.10
CA SER A 290 14.07 13.85 -9.89
C SER A 290 15.07 13.66 -8.73
N LYS A 291 16.22 13.01 -8.98
CA LYS A 291 17.27 12.84 -7.97
C LYS A 291 17.87 14.16 -7.51
N LEU A 292 18.00 15.13 -8.41
CA LEU A 292 18.50 16.47 -8.06
C LEU A 292 17.56 17.16 -7.06
N PHE A 293 16.24 17.12 -7.29
CA PHE A 293 15.26 17.69 -6.36
C PHE A 293 15.15 16.93 -5.04
N GLU A 294 15.32 15.59 -5.05
CA GLU A 294 15.45 14.82 -3.83
C GLU A 294 16.67 15.27 -3.01
N SER A 295 17.80 15.52 -3.67
CA SER A 295 19.03 16.03 -3.03
C SER A 295 18.84 17.45 -2.49
N GLU A 296 18.14 18.33 -3.22
CA GLU A 296 17.76 19.67 -2.72
C GLU A 296 16.91 19.59 -1.45
N ASN A 297 15.88 18.73 -1.47
CA ASN A 297 15.01 18.54 -0.31
C ASN A 297 15.79 18.00 0.90
N LYS A 298 16.65 17.01 0.68
CA LYS A 298 17.51 16.45 1.72
C LYS A 298 18.43 17.51 2.32
N SER A 299 19.01 18.37 1.47
CA SER A 299 19.84 19.50 1.91
C SER A 299 19.08 20.47 2.83
N LYS A 300 17.80 20.76 2.55
CA LYS A 300 16.95 21.61 3.42
C LYS A 300 16.67 20.95 4.77
N ILE A 301 16.29 19.68 4.77
CA ILE A 301 16.03 18.92 6.00
C ILE A 301 17.28 18.88 6.90
N LEU A 302 18.45 18.61 6.30
CA LEU A 302 19.71 18.60 7.04
C LEU A 302 20.04 19.95 7.67
N LYS A 303 19.74 21.06 6.96
CA LYS A 303 19.91 22.41 7.55
C LYS A 303 19.03 22.61 8.79
N GLU A 304 17.76 22.26 8.67
CA GLU A 304 16.79 22.36 9.79
C GLU A 304 17.23 21.50 10.99
N GLU A 305 17.68 20.25 10.74
CA GLU A 305 18.22 19.38 11.79
C GLU A 305 19.48 19.95 12.44
N ILE A 306 20.40 20.51 11.66
CA ILE A 306 21.61 21.14 12.19
C ILE A 306 21.27 22.36 13.04
N GLU A 307 20.31 23.18 12.61
CA GLU A 307 19.84 24.32 13.39
C GLU A 307 19.20 23.89 14.72
N ALA A 308 18.35 22.87 14.69
CA ALA A 308 17.75 22.31 15.92
C ALA A 308 18.83 21.80 16.89
N ILE A 309 19.82 21.06 16.38
CA ILE A 309 20.94 20.55 17.20
C ILE A 309 21.77 21.69 17.78
N LYS A 310 22.02 22.77 17.00
CA LYS A 310 22.73 23.95 17.51
C LYS A 310 21.97 24.65 18.64
N LEU A 311 20.65 24.72 18.55
CA LEU A 311 19.82 25.26 19.65
C LEU A 311 19.93 24.42 20.93
N GLU A 312 19.91 23.08 20.80
CA GLU A 312 20.14 22.19 21.94
C GLU A 312 21.56 22.37 22.54
N GLN A 313 22.60 22.48 21.69
CA GLN A 313 23.96 22.76 22.17
C GLN A 313 24.04 24.08 22.96
N GLN A 314 23.42 25.15 22.45
CA GLN A 314 23.36 26.44 23.16
C GLN A 314 22.64 26.35 24.50
N TYR A 315 21.56 25.53 24.55
CA TYR A 315 20.88 25.25 25.82
C TYR A 315 21.83 24.60 26.84
N TYR A 316 22.57 23.55 26.41
CA TYR A 316 23.56 22.90 27.29
C TYR A 316 24.66 23.85 27.74
N GLU A 317 25.18 24.68 26.87
CA GLU A 317 26.20 25.67 27.22
C GLU A 317 25.67 26.74 28.20
N LYS A 318 24.45 27.20 28.03
CA LYS A 318 23.87 28.27 28.86
C LYS A 318 23.40 27.77 30.23
N PHE A 319 22.71 26.64 30.27
CA PHE A 319 22.03 26.17 31.49
C PHE A 319 22.76 25.06 32.23
N ASN A 320 23.56 24.27 31.54
CA ASN A 320 24.25 23.08 32.08
C ASN A 320 25.77 23.22 32.11
N ARG A 321 26.33 24.41 31.86
CA ARG A 321 27.79 24.63 31.78
C ARG A 321 28.55 24.12 33.00
N GLN A 322 27.99 24.25 34.19
CA GLN A 322 28.61 23.77 35.45
C GLN A 322 28.66 22.25 35.56
N LEU A 323 27.83 21.56 34.79
CA LEU A 323 27.77 20.09 34.74
C LEU A 323 28.68 19.51 33.66
N LEU A 324 29.13 20.34 32.70
CA LEU A 324 29.95 19.84 31.57
C LEU A 324 31.37 19.49 32.05
N ILE A 325 31.78 18.26 31.76
CA ILE A 325 33.12 17.73 32.03
C ILE A 325 33.80 17.58 30.65
N ASP A 326 35.12 17.78 30.60
CA ASP A 326 35.90 17.52 29.38
C ASP A 326 35.83 16.02 29.03
N VAL A 327 34.99 15.70 28.05
CA VAL A 327 34.79 14.37 27.50
C VAL A 327 35.47 14.21 26.12
N ASP A 328 36.21 15.22 25.64
CA ASP A 328 36.84 15.20 24.31
C ASP A 328 37.94 14.16 24.16
N LYS A 329 38.47 13.71 25.27
CA LYS A 329 39.46 12.61 25.35
C LYS A 329 38.89 11.24 24.96
N TYR A 330 37.53 11.11 24.89
CA TYR A 330 36.88 9.84 24.55
C TYR A 330 36.57 9.78 23.07
N LYS A 331 37.22 8.83 22.38
CA LYS A 331 37.06 8.67 20.93
C LYS A 331 35.84 7.77 20.63
N PHE A 332 34.74 8.39 20.25
CA PHE A 332 33.60 7.68 19.66
C PHE A 332 33.72 7.74 18.13
N LYS A 333 33.41 6.62 17.46
CA LYS A 333 33.51 6.51 16.02
C LYS A 333 32.47 7.40 15.29
N ASN A 334 31.24 7.46 15.85
CA ASN A 334 30.13 8.24 15.33
C ASN A 334 29.07 8.48 16.44
N SER A 335 28.08 9.35 16.15
CA SER A 335 26.98 9.68 17.05
C SER A 335 26.17 8.44 17.48
N GLN A 336 25.94 7.46 16.57
CA GLN A 336 25.21 6.22 16.86
C GLN A 336 25.95 5.36 17.90
N SER A 337 27.29 5.26 17.81
CA SER A 337 28.08 4.52 18.79
C SER A 337 28.04 5.15 20.17
N LEU A 338 27.94 6.47 20.23
CA LEU A 338 27.80 7.23 21.48
C LEU A 338 26.41 7.05 22.11
N ILE A 339 25.33 7.13 21.32
CA ILE A 339 23.96 6.91 21.82
C ILE A 339 23.82 5.50 22.40
N ASN A 340 24.27 4.49 21.68
CA ASN A 340 24.24 3.09 22.17
C ASN A 340 25.00 2.93 23.49
N TYR A 341 26.07 3.71 23.66
CA TYR A 341 26.82 3.74 24.91
C TYR A 341 26.05 4.42 26.03
N VAL A 342 25.47 5.60 25.76
CA VAL A 342 24.66 6.38 26.73
C VAL A 342 23.48 5.56 27.24
N THR A 343 22.73 4.94 26.33
CA THR A 343 21.57 4.09 26.68
C THR A 343 22.00 2.98 27.64
N LYS A 344 23.08 2.27 27.30
CA LYS A 344 23.60 1.20 28.15
C LYS A 344 24.12 1.71 29.50
N TYR A 345 24.78 2.87 29.52
CA TYR A 345 25.23 3.49 30.75
C TYR A 345 24.05 3.89 31.64
N GLN A 346 22.95 4.40 31.08
CA GLN A 346 21.72 4.73 31.80
C GLN A 346 21.05 3.49 32.41
N GLU A 347 20.95 2.39 31.67
CA GLU A 347 20.40 1.12 32.13
C GLU A 347 21.22 0.54 33.30
N ASP A 348 22.52 0.41 33.12
CA ASP A 348 23.43 -0.18 34.10
C ASP A 348 23.53 0.66 35.39
N THR A 349 23.37 1.99 35.30
CA THR A 349 23.42 2.88 36.48
C THR A 349 22.11 2.96 37.24
N LYS A 350 20.96 2.68 36.63
CA LYS A 350 19.65 2.57 37.31
C LYS A 350 19.62 1.39 38.29
N GLU A 351 20.22 0.27 37.93
CA GLU A 351 20.19 -0.97 38.72
C GLU A 351 21.23 -1.05 39.85
N ARG A 352 22.05 0.00 40.09
CA ARG A 352 23.18 0.03 41.06
C ARG A 352 24.17 -1.15 40.93
N LYS A 353 24.16 -1.87 39.83
CA LYS A 353 25.04 -3.03 39.56
C LYS A 353 26.17 -2.64 38.62
N PHE A 354 27.15 -1.89 39.13
CA PHE A 354 28.39 -1.68 38.38
C PHE A 354 29.26 -2.94 38.46
N THR A 355 29.19 -3.81 37.46
CA THR A 355 30.04 -4.99 37.39
C THR A 355 31.46 -4.60 36.99
N PHE A 356 32.45 -5.25 37.58
CA PHE A 356 33.88 -5.08 37.28
C PHE A 356 34.16 -5.18 35.77
N PHE A 357 33.45 -6.06 35.04
CA PHE A 357 33.58 -6.23 33.60
C PHE A 357 33.11 -4.99 32.80
N LEU A 358 32.05 -4.33 33.23
CA LEU A 358 31.59 -3.10 32.59
C LEU A 358 32.61 -1.99 32.80
N TRP A 359 33.11 -1.86 33.97
CA TRP A 359 34.18 -0.93 34.36
C TRP A 359 35.44 -1.14 33.50
N LEU A 360 35.89 -2.39 33.33
CA LEU A 360 37.06 -2.73 32.52
C LEU A 360 36.84 -2.40 31.03
N LYS A 361 35.63 -2.65 30.53
CA LYS A 361 35.21 -2.32 29.15
C LYS A 361 35.17 -0.81 28.88
N LEU A 362 34.72 -0.02 29.86
CA LEU A 362 34.72 1.43 29.80
C LEU A 362 36.13 2.01 29.71
N ILE A 363 37.04 1.49 30.49
CA ILE A 363 38.46 1.90 30.47
C ILE A 363 39.15 1.48 29.21
N LEU A 364 39.09 0.18 28.85
CA LEU A 364 39.84 -0.38 27.75
C LEU A 364 39.32 -0.02 26.36
N LYS A 365 37.99 0.03 26.21
CA LYS A 365 37.39 0.28 24.89
C LYS A 365 37.16 1.78 24.64
N TYR A 366 36.86 2.55 25.66
CA TYR A 366 36.46 3.94 25.53
C TYR A 366 37.37 4.94 26.25
N GLY A 367 38.42 4.45 26.97
CA GLY A 367 39.45 5.29 27.58
C GLY A 367 39.00 6.12 28.80
N PHE A 368 37.90 5.74 29.48
CA PHE A 368 37.40 6.48 30.63
C PHE A 368 38.35 6.43 31.82
N LYS A 369 38.63 7.58 32.46
CA LYS A 369 39.38 7.60 33.71
C LYS A 369 38.55 7.06 34.89
N LYS A 370 39.17 6.32 35.79
CA LYS A 370 38.58 5.76 37.01
C LYS A 370 37.75 6.80 37.82
N SER A 371 38.18 8.04 37.81
CA SER A 371 37.52 9.15 38.55
C SER A 371 36.11 9.53 38.02
N LEU A 372 35.81 9.26 36.72
CA LEU A 372 34.53 9.62 36.09
C LEU A 372 33.46 8.55 36.25
N ILE A 373 33.80 7.38 36.78
CA ILE A 373 32.86 6.26 36.89
C ILE A 373 32.17 6.22 38.27
N LYS A 374 32.42 7.23 39.14
CA LYS A 374 31.77 7.30 40.44
C LYS A 374 30.30 7.73 40.29
N VAL A 375 29.41 7.03 40.99
CA VAL A 375 27.96 7.26 40.99
C VAL A 375 27.59 8.72 41.35
N LYS A 376 28.42 9.43 42.11
CA LYS A 376 28.19 10.84 42.48
C LYS A 376 28.24 11.83 41.32
N ASP A 377 28.93 11.50 40.20
CA ASP A 377 29.09 12.39 39.05
C ASP A 377 28.27 11.90 37.82
N ARG A 378 27.30 11.03 38.05
CA ARG A 378 26.48 10.42 36.98
C ARG A 378 25.84 11.47 36.07
N ASP A 379 25.18 12.46 36.63
CA ASP A 379 24.45 13.48 35.87
C ASP A 379 25.41 14.34 35.04
N LYS A 380 26.59 14.67 35.62
CA LYS A 380 27.63 15.37 34.88
C LYS A 380 28.15 14.57 33.68
N VAL A 381 28.36 13.27 33.86
CA VAL A 381 28.82 12.40 32.79
C VAL A 381 27.76 12.28 31.72
N LEU A 382 26.50 12.04 32.07
CA LEU A 382 25.40 11.95 31.09
C LEU A 382 25.23 13.26 30.32
N THR A 383 25.12 14.39 30.98
CA THR A 383 25.00 15.72 30.37
C THR A 383 26.16 15.99 29.40
N SER A 384 27.40 15.64 29.78
CA SER A 384 28.58 15.85 28.94
C SER A 384 28.60 14.89 27.70
N LEU A 385 28.12 13.67 27.85
CA LEU A 385 27.99 12.72 26.75
C LEU A 385 26.87 13.13 25.78
N GLU A 386 25.75 13.65 26.29
CA GLU A 386 24.66 14.18 25.46
C GLU A 386 25.14 15.41 24.69
N TYR A 387 25.83 16.33 25.31
CA TYR A 387 26.44 17.47 24.61
C TYR A 387 27.41 17.01 23.50
N LYS A 388 28.26 16.04 23.81
CA LYS A 388 29.17 15.44 22.80
C LYS A 388 28.42 14.73 21.68
N TYR A 389 27.29 14.08 21.98
CA TYR A 389 26.43 13.49 20.95
C TYR A 389 25.95 14.57 19.96
N TYR A 390 25.42 15.69 20.45
CA TYR A 390 24.99 16.79 19.59
C TYR A 390 26.14 17.36 18.77
N THR A 391 27.33 17.46 19.34
CA THR A 391 28.52 17.91 18.62
C THR A 391 28.91 16.94 17.48
N LEU A 392 28.97 15.65 17.75
CA LEU A 392 29.28 14.64 16.73
C LEU A 392 28.22 14.60 15.65
N LYS A 393 26.94 14.60 16.05
CA LYS A 393 25.80 14.57 15.14
C LYS A 393 25.77 15.80 14.23
N SER A 394 25.97 17.01 14.77
CA SER A 394 26.08 18.23 14.00
C SER A 394 27.20 18.17 12.96
N ASN A 395 28.37 17.66 13.34
CA ASN A 395 29.51 17.51 12.44
C ASN A 395 29.24 16.48 11.33
N GLU A 396 28.57 15.37 11.64
CA GLU A 396 28.17 14.34 10.65
C GLU A 396 27.19 14.93 9.63
N LEU A 397 26.14 15.58 10.12
CA LEU A 397 25.13 16.20 9.26
C LEU A 397 25.72 17.35 8.40
N SER A 398 26.63 18.14 8.97
CA SER A 398 27.30 19.23 8.23
C SER A 398 28.14 18.69 7.08
N ARG A 399 28.88 17.60 7.28
CA ARG A 399 29.63 16.95 6.21
C ARG A 399 28.72 16.41 5.11
N GLU A 400 27.61 15.79 5.48
CA GLU A 400 26.61 15.30 4.52
C GLU A 400 25.99 16.46 3.75
N LEU A 401 25.69 17.57 4.42
CA LEU A 401 25.17 18.78 3.82
C LEU A 401 26.16 19.38 2.82
N ASP A 402 27.45 19.46 3.16
CA ASP A 402 28.49 20.00 2.29
C ASP A 402 28.61 19.21 0.98
N ILE A 403 28.55 17.87 1.06
CA ILE A 403 28.55 16.99 -0.11
C ILE A 403 27.36 17.27 -1.02
N LEU A 404 26.16 17.39 -0.45
CA LEU A 404 24.93 17.69 -1.21
C LEU A 404 24.98 19.09 -1.82
N GLN A 405 25.41 20.08 -1.06
CA GLN A 405 25.52 21.47 -1.55
C GLN A 405 26.53 21.61 -2.69
N HIS A 406 27.62 20.86 -2.63
CA HIS A 406 28.60 20.85 -3.72
C HIS A 406 28.00 20.31 -5.01
N SER A 407 27.16 19.27 -4.93
CA SER A 407 26.47 18.71 -6.10
C SER A 407 25.36 19.62 -6.65
N LEU A 408 24.87 20.59 -5.85
CA LEU A 408 23.79 21.50 -6.22
C LEU A 408 24.29 22.90 -6.63
N LYS A 409 25.58 23.19 -6.46
CA LYS A 409 26.15 24.57 -6.49
C LYS A 409 25.96 25.27 -7.82
N ASP A 410 25.96 24.53 -8.93
CA ASP A 410 25.88 25.08 -10.29
C ASP A 410 24.49 24.97 -10.92
N ALA A 411 23.52 24.45 -10.17
CA ALA A 411 22.18 24.18 -10.69
C ALA A 411 21.24 25.39 -10.51
N ARG A 412 20.75 25.94 -11.61
CA ARG A 412 19.65 26.92 -11.63
C ARG A 412 18.34 26.15 -11.38
N LEU A 413 18.03 25.93 -10.12
CA LEU A 413 16.96 25.01 -9.70
C LEU A 413 15.57 25.40 -10.24
N ASP A 414 15.27 26.68 -10.38
CA ASP A 414 13.96 27.13 -10.88
C ASP A 414 13.80 26.85 -12.38
N ASP A 415 14.86 27.08 -13.17
CA ASP A 415 14.87 26.74 -14.60
C ASP A 415 14.72 25.23 -14.79
N LEU A 416 15.43 24.45 -13.97
CA LEU A 416 15.36 22.99 -14.00
C LEU A 416 13.98 22.45 -13.54
N LYS A 417 13.29 23.13 -12.63
CA LYS A 417 11.91 22.78 -12.25
C LYS A 417 10.94 22.99 -13.40
N SER A 418 11.06 24.13 -14.10
CA SER A 418 10.24 24.39 -15.29
C SER A 418 10.47 23.33 -16.36
N GLU A 419 11.74 23.04 -16.67
CA GLU A 419 12.10 21.98 -17.62
C GLU A 419 11.55 20.60 -17.18
N TYR A 420 11.64 20.28 -15.91
CA TYR A 420 11.11 19.02 -15.38
C TYR A 420 9.58 18.92 -15.51
N ASN A 421 8.85 20.01 -15.24
CA ASN A 421 7.41 20.07 -15.45
C ASN A 421 7.05 19.85 -16.92
N ASP A 422 7.74 20.50 -17.85
CA ASP A 422 7.50 20.39 -19.29
C ASP A 422 7.78 18.96 -19.81
N LEU A 423 8.91 18.37 -19.39
CA LEU A 423 9.24 17.00 -19.72
C LEU A 423 8.25 16.00 -19.11
N SER A 424 7.81 16.26 -17.87
CA SER A 424 6.82 15.45 -17.19
C SER A 424 5.46 15.48 -17.89
N LYS A 425 5.05 16.65 -18.39
CA LYS A 425 3.83 16.83 -19.17
C LYS A 425 3.93 16.06 -20.49
N LYS A 426 5.01 16.22 -21.24
CA LYS A 426 5.25 15.48 -22.49
C LYS A 426 5.21 13.95 -22.26
N GLN A 427 5.80 13.47 -21.18
CA GLN A 427 5.77 12.04 -20.83
C GLN A 427 4.36 11.53 -20.52
N LEU A 428 3.57 12.33 -19.78
CA LEU A 428 2.17 12.01 -19.51
C LEU A 428 1.36 11.98 -20.81
N ASP A 429 1.50 12.99 -21.66
CA ASP A 429 0.79 13.08 -22.94
C ASP A 429 1.18 11.93 -23.89
N TYR A 430 2.47 11.57 -23.95
CA TYR A 430 2.94 10.39 -24.69
C TYR A 430 2.25 9.10 -24.20
N TYR A 431 2.21 8.89 -22.88
CA TYR A 431 1.55 7.71 -22.32
C TYR A 431 0.05 7.66 -22.66
N ILE A 432 -0.64 8.78 -22.48
CA ILE A 432 -2.08 8.91 -22.75
C ILE A 432 -2.37 8.53 -24.21
N ASN A 433 -1.62 9.10 -25.15
CA ASN A 433 -1.84 8.83 -26.58
C ASN A 433 -1.46 7.42 -27.03
N THR A 434 -0.50 6.79 -26.32
CA THR A 434 -0.01 5.46 -26.69
C THR A 434 -0.86 4.33 -26.10
N TYR A 435 -1.34 4.49 -24.85
CA TYR A 435 -1.89 3.38 -24.09
C TYR A 435 -3.39 3.50 -23.77
N ILE A 436 -4.00 4.66 -23.97
CA ILE A 436 -5.44 4.82 -23.76
C ILE A 436 -6.16 4.66 -25.08
N ASP A 437 -7.05 3.68 -25.15
CA ASP A 437 -7.85 3.42 -26.35
C ASP A 437 -9.10 4.31 -26.37
N PHE A 438 -8.99 5.42 -27.12
CA PHE A 438 -10.06 6.39 -27.29
C PHE A 438 -11.19 5.92 -28.21
N THR A 439 -11.05 4.80 -28.87
CA THR A 439 -12.11 4.23 -29.74
C THR A 439 -13.20 3.52 -28.95
N LEU A 440 -12.92 3.18 -27.70
CA LEU A 440 -13.88 2.51 -26.82
C LEU A 440 -15.01 3.47 -26.40
N ASN A 441 -16.22 3.11 -26.76
CA ASN A 441 -17.43 3.85 -26.41
C ASN A 441 -18.29 3.07 -25.43
N PHE A 442 -18.95 3.80 -24.53
CA PHE A 442 -19.78 3.24 -23.48
C PHE A 442 -21.06 4.05 -23.30
N THR A 443 -22.12 3.36 -22.89
CA THR A 443 -23.40 3.96 -22.50
C THR A 443 -23.61 3.76 -21.00
N GLN A 444 -24.54 4.54 -20.44
CA GLN A 444 -24.93 4.39 -19.03
C GLN A 444 -25.49 2.99 -18.70
N LYS A 445 -25.99 2.23 -19.72
CA LYS A 445 -26.56 0.90 -19.53
C LYS A 445 -25.53 -0.22 -19.54
N ASP A 446 -24.40 -0.05 -20.26
CA ASP A 446 -23.43 -1.13 -20.49
C ASP A 446 -22.10 -0.96 -19.75
N TYR A 447 -21.74 0.25 -19.32
CA TYR A 447 -20.44 0.51 -18.69
C TYR A 447 -20.13 -0.41 -17.51
N LYS A 448 -21.15 -0.75 -16.69
CA LYS A 448 -20.95 -1.67 -15.55
C LYS A 448 -20.67 -3.11 -15.99
N LYS A 449 -21.27 -3.56 -17.08
CA LYS A 449 -21.03 -4.91 -17.62
C LYS A 449 -19.60 -5.02 -18.17
N ARG A 450 -19.12 -3.95 -18.79
CA ARG A 450 -17.78 -3.83 -19.38
C ARG A 450 -16.85 -2.97 -18.52
N PHE A 451 -16.99 -3.04 -17.19
CA PHE A 451 -16.34 -2.08 -16.27
C PHE A 451 -14.80 -2.09 -16.37
N SER A 452 -14.19 -3.26 -16.58
CA SER A 452 -12.73 -3.34 -16.76
C SER A 452 -12.23 -2.64 -18.03
N GLU A 453 -13.01 -2.67 -19.12
CA GLU A 453 -12.70 -1.91 -20.34
C GLU A 453 -12.98 -0.43 -20.13
N PHE A 454 -14.07 -0.11 -19.43
CA PHE A 454 -14.43 1.26 -19.07
C PHE A 454 -13.31 1.95 -18.29
N ILE A 455 -12.70 1.27 -17.32
CA ILE A 455 -11.57 1.80 -16.54
C ILE A 455 -10.30 1.94 -17.40
N LYS A 456 -10.07 1.07 -18.37
CA LYS A 456 -8.95 1.26 -19.32
C LYS A 456 -9.11 2.51 -20.17
N ARG A 457 -10.35 2.85 -20.53
CA ARG A 457 -10.67 4.08 -21.28
C ARG A 457 -10.70 5.33 -20.39
N TYR A 458 -11.25 5.22 -19.19
CA TYR A 458 -11.38 6.27 -18.19
C TYR A 458 -10.67 5.84 -16.91
N PRO A 459 -9.33 6.00 -16.82
CA PRO A 459 -8.56 5.50 -15.68
C PRO A 459 -8.88 6.21 -14.37
N ILE A 460 -9.55 7.36 -14.42
CA ILE A 460 -9.94 8.15 -13.25
C ILE A 460 -11.47 8.12 -13.11
N ILE A 461 -11.95 7.67 -11.97
CA ILE A 461 -13.36 7.80 -11.59
C ILE A 461 -13.47 8.89 -10.52
N THR A 462 -14.32 9.86 -10.72
CA THR A 462 -14.64 10.89 -9.72
C THR A 462 -16.04 10.68 -9.16
N SER A 463 -16.18 10.71 -7.84
CA SER A 463 -17.48 10.48 -7.19
C SER A 463 -17.49 11.00 -5.74
N THR A 464 -18.68 11.24 -5.20
CA THR A 464 -18.83 11.36 -3.75
C THR A 464 -18.74 9.98 -3.09
N ALA A 465 -18.37 9.95 -1.81
CA ALA A 465 -18.24 8.70 -1.06
C ALA A 465 -19.53 7.85 -1.09
N ILE A 466 -20.69 8.50 -0.98
CA ILE A 466 -22.00 7.82 -1.01
C ILE A 466 -22.30 7.25 -2.40
N SER A 467 -22.08 8.02 -3.46
CA SER A 467 -22.44 7.61 -4.82
C SER A 467 -21.45 6.62 -5.43
N PHE A 468 -20.23 6.56 -4.94
CA PHE A 468 -19.17 5.71 -5.47
C PHE A 468 -19.56 4.23 -5.48
N MET A 469 -19.98 3.71 -4.33
CA MET A 469 -20.29 2.29 -4.19
C MET A 469 -21.42 1.82 -5.11
N THR A 470 -22.41 2.71 -5.37
CA THR A 470 -23.51 2.42 -6.29
C THR A 470 -23.15 2.59 -7.76
N SER A 471 -22.04 3.27 -8.06
CA SER A 471 -21.63 3.62 -9.42
C SER A 471 -20.61 2.67 -10.03
N ILE A 472 -19.93 1.90 -9.20
CA ILE A 472 -18.91 0.94 -9.65
C ILE A 472 -19.49 -0.49 -9.76
N LYS A 473 -18.75 -1.40 -10.37
CA LYS A 473 -19.02 -2.84 -10.31
C LYS A 473 -18.60 -3.38 -8.95
N SER A 474 -19.45 -4.16 -8.29
CA SER A 474 -19.24 -4.61 -6.90
C SER A 474 -17.94 -5.38 -6.68
N GLU A 475 -17.53 -6.21 -7.65
CA GLU A 475 -16.32 -7.03 -7.55
C GLU A 475 -15.04 -6.27 -7.94
N TYR A 476 -15.17 -5.04 -8.48
CA TYR A 476 -14.00 -4.31 -8.96
C TYR A 476 -13.20 -3.71 -7.79
N MET A 477 -11.89 -3.89 -7.84
CA MET A 477 -10.93 -3.33 -6.91
C MET A 477 -10.00 -2.36 -7.63
N PHE A 478 -10.03 -1.10 -7.21
CA PHE A 478 -9.15 -0.07 -7.75
C PHE A 478 -7.71 -0.27 -7.28
N ASP A 479 -6.75 0.10 -8.12
CA ASP A 479 -5.36 0.13 -7.66
C ASP A 479 -5.15 1.23 -6.63
N TYR A 480 -5.81 2.41 -6.80
CA TYR A 480 -5.74 3.53 -5.87
C TYR A 480 -7.10 4.19 -5.65
N VAL A 481 -7.37 4.53 -4.39
CA VAL A 481 -8.41 5.49 -4.00
C VAL A 481 -7.72 6.70 -3.39
N ILE A 482 -8.10 7.89 -3.82
CA ILE A 482 -7.67 9.17 -3.26
C ILE A 482 -8.89 9.82 -2.62
N ILE A 483 -8.83 10.08 -1.33
CA ILE A 483 -9.90 10.79 -0.61
C ILE A 483 -9.43 12.22 -0.37
N ASP A 484 -10.09 13.18 -1.00
CA ASP A 484 -9.84 14.61 -0.77
C ASP A 484 -10.83 15.18 0.25
N GLU A 485 -10.41 16.21 0.99
CA GLU A 485 -11.16 16.80 2.13
C GLU A 485 -11.63 15.74 3.12
N SER A 486 -10.74 14.81 3.44
CA SER A 486 -11.03 13.63 4.28
C SER A 486 -11.46 13.97 5.71
N SER A 487 -11.14 15.16 6.22
CA SER A 487 -11.63 15.66 7.51
C SER A 487 -13.16 15.78 7.60
N GLN A 488 -13.83 15.82 6.45
CA GLN A 488 -15.29 15.88 6.34
C GLN A 488 -15.94 14.50 6.09
N ALA A 489 -15.17 13.43 5.98
CA ALA A 489 -15.67 12.09 5.76
C ALA A 489 -15.76 11.32 7.08
N THR A 490 -16.89 10.68 7.35
CA THR A 490 -17.07 9.85 8.55
C THR A 490 -16.38 8.49 8.38
N ILE A 491 -15.94 7.89 9.48
CA ILE A 491 -15.29 6.57 9.46
C ILE A 491 -16.23 5.49 8.89
N PRO A 492 -17.50 5.37 9.34
CA PRO A 492 -18.40 4.36 8.81
C PRO A 492 -18.60 4.46 7.29
N LEU A 493 -18.65 5.68 6.72
CA LEU A 493 -18.76 5.88 5.28
C LEU A 493 -17.47 5.47 4.53
N THR A 494 -16.33 5.58 5.18
CA THR A 494 -15.01 5.34 4.58
C THR A 494 -14.63 3.85 4.55
N ILE A 495 -15.04 3.07 5.55
CA ILE A 495 -14.66 1.65 5.69
C ILE A 495 -14.99 0.81 4.46
N PRO A 496 -16.19 0.87 3.85
CA PRO A 496 -16.48 0.11 2.63
C PRO A 496 -15.58 0.52 1.45
N LEU A 497 -15.16 1.81 1.39
CA LEU A 497 -14.24 2.30 0.36
C LEU A 497 -12.84 1.66 0.49
N LEU A 498 -12.34 1.48 1.74
CA LEU A 498 -11.06 0.81 1.99
C LEU A 498 -11.03 -0.61 1.43
N ASN A 499 -12.18 -1.27 1.35
CA ASN A 499 -12.31 -2.62 0.78
C ASN A 499 -12.33 -2.64 -0.76
N LYS A 500 -12.40 -1.47 -1.41
CA LYS A 500 -12.45 -1.33 -2.87
C LYS A 500 -11.12 -0.88 -3.48
N CYS A 501 -10.05 -0.81 -2.70
CA CYS A 501 -8.74 -0.39 -3.20
C CYS A 501 -7.58 -1.19 -2.62
N LYS A 502 -6.51 -1.30 -3.42
CA LYS A 502 -5.22 -1.87 -3.02
C LYS A 502 -4.33 -0.86 -2.30
N ASN A 503 -4.49 0.42 -2.62
CA ASN A 503 -3.74 1.53 -2.03
C ASN A 503 -4.67 2.71 -1.79
N ILE A 504 -4.41 3.49 -0.74
CA ILE A 504 -5.19 4.68 -0.42
C ILE A 504 -4.29 5.88 -0.13
N VAL A 505 -4.74 7.04 -0.61
CA VAL A 505 -4.15 8.34 -0.28
C VAL A 505 -5.23 9.20 0.36
N ILE A 506 -5.06 9.51 1.63
CA ILE A 506 -5.99 10.31 2.42
C ILE A 506 -5.44 11.73 2.49
N VAL A 507 -6.16 12.69 1.92
CA VAL A 507 -5.74 14.10 1.85
C VAL A 507 -6.73 14.95 2.63
N GLY A 508 -6.24 15.76 3.55
CA GLY A 508 -7.09 16.61 4.37
C GLY A 508 -6.33 17.55 5.29
N ASP A 509 -7.08 18.18 6.18
CA ASP A 509 -6.57 19.08 7.20
C ASP A 509 -7.21 18.71 8.56
N ASP A 510 -6.42 18.22 9.49
CA ASP A 510 -6.87 17.80 10.82
C ASP A 510 -7.25 18.97 11.75
N LYS A 511 -7.08 20.21 11.29
CA LYS A 511 -7.51 21.43 11.99
C LYS A 511 -8.82 22.02 11.44
N GLN A 512 -9.36 21.44 10.34
CA GLN A 512 -10.70 21.80 9.88
C GLN A 512 -11.78 21.14 10.73
N LEU A 513 -12.98 21.70 10.70
CA LEU A 513 -14.12 21.15 11.42
C LEU A 513 -14.40 19.72 10.99
N PRO A 514 -14.63 18.80 11.94
CA PRO A 514 -15.08 17.44 11.63
C PRO A 514 -16.47 17.46 11.00
N PRO A 515 -16.91 16.36 10.37
CA PRO A 515 -18.28 16.25 9.90
C PRO A 515 -19.25 16.45 11.04
N ILE A 516 -20.35 17.16 10.79
CA ILE A 516 -21.43 17.28 11.78
C ILE A 516 -22.20 15.95 11.72
N GLU A 517 -21.86 15.06 12.64
CA GLU A 517 -22.57 13.80 12.80
C GLU A 517 -23.69 14.00 13.82
N LYS A 518 -24.93 13.77 13.39
CA LYS A 518 -26.04 13.63 14.30
C LYS A 518 -26.21 12.14 14.57
N PHE A 519 -25.54 11.64 15.57
CA PHE A 519 -25.82 10.30 16.12
C PHE A 519 -26.90 10.41 17.19
N ASN A 520 -27.79 9.41 17.26
CA ASN A 520 -28.64 9.23 18.43
C ASN A 520 -27.75 9.10 19.67
N THR A 521 -28.03 9.86 20.70
CA THR A 521 -27.25 10.02 21.94
C THR A 521 -27.05 8.73 22.76
N GLU A 522 -27.57 7.60 22.33
CA GLU A 522 -27.46 6.31 23.01
C GLU A 522 -26.18 5.52 22.65
N CYS A 523 -25.38 5.98 21.69
CA CYS A 523 -24.13 5.34 21.25
C CYS A 523 -22.83 6.03 21.74
N GLN A 524 -22.93 6.87 22.77
CA GLN A 524 -21.73 7.46 23.39
C GLN A 524 -21.18 6.56 24.52
#